data_6356ae11ebbd47fc5e0cde481dc3c312
#
_entry.id   6356ae11ebbd47fc5e0cde481dc3c312
#
_cell.length_a   1.000
_cell.length_b   1.000
_cell.length_c   1.000
_cell.angle_alpha   90.00
_cell.angle_beta   90.00
_cell.angle_gamma   90.00
#
_symmetry.space_group_name_H-M   'P 1'
#
loop_
_entity.id
_entity.type
_entity.pdbx_description
1 polymer ?
#
loop_
_entity_poly.entity_id
_entity_poly.type
_entity_poly.pdbx_seq_one_letter_code
_entity_poly.pdbx_strand_id
1 'polypeptide(L)'
;MRIASLPLLLLTTLLVGVAGCQSQPAHDKLALENNYWKLVELHGKPVAVIDNQTEPHLILHADKKRVAGSGGCNRIMGSYSANADTVQFKQMASTMMACAQGMDTEQIFLRSLEGEQHWVTTHDTLTLSDKQGKVFARFSVAYLR
;
A
#
# COMPACT_ATOMS: atom_id res chain seq x y z
N MET A 1 -23.20 -73.33 -43.85
CA MET A 1 -23.58 -72.41 -42.79
C MET A 1 -22.40 -71.46 -42.53
N ARG A 2 -22.48 -70.22 -43.08
CA ARG A 2 -21.39 -69.22 -42.98
C ARG A 2 -21.82 -68.20 -41.98
N ILE A 3 -21.08 -68.08 -40.89
CA ILE A 3 -21.32 -67.07 -39.84
C ILE A 3 -20.50 -65.85 -40.21
N ALA A 4 -21.17 -64.75 -40.53
CA ALA A 4 -20.54 -63.47 -40.82
C ALA A 4 -20.24 -62.74 -39.53
N SER A 5 -18.94 -62.46 -39.31
CA SER A 5 -18.49 -61.64 -38.19
C SER A 5 -18.57 -60.18 -38.50
N LEU A 6 -19.32 -59.43 -37.70
CA LEU A 6 -19.46 -57.95 -37.77
C LEU A 6 -18.35 -57.31 -36.96
N PRO A 7 -17.56 -56.33 -37.46
CA PRO A 7 -16.58 -55.62 -36.65
C PRO A 7 -17.27 -54.48 -35.88
N LEU A 8 -17.05 -54.48 -34.55
CA LEU A 8 -17.44 -53.47 -33.59
C LEU A 8 -16.56 -52.23 -33.78
N LEU A 9 -17.07 -51.16 -34.32
CA LEU A 9 -16.42 -49.85 -34.43
C LEU A 9 -16.39 -49.19 -33.02
N LEU A 10 -15.24 -49.15 -32.39
CA LEU A 10 -15.02 -48.33 -31.17
C LEU A 10 -14.90 -46.84 -31.58
N LEU A 11 -15.89 -46.05 -31.22
CA LEU A 11 -15.89 -44.60 -31.39
C LEU A 11 -15.22 -43.97 -30.17
N THR A 12 -13.93 -43.61 -30.28
CA THR A 12 -13.20 -42.91 -29.25
C THR A 12 -13.52 -41.42 -29.32
N THR A 13 -14.36 -40.93 -28.40
CA THR A 13 -14.63 -39.51 -28.20
C THR A 13 -13.44 -38.84 -27.52
N LEU A 14 -12.72 -37.99 -28.27
CA LEU A 14 -11.65 -37.14 -27.77
C LEU A 14 -12.25 -35.95 -27.01
N LEU A 15 -12.23 -35.94 -25.69
CA LEU A 15 -12.56 -34.78 -24.87
C LEU A 15 -11.43 -33.76 -24.99
N VAL A 16 -11.64 -32.69 -25.75
CA VAL A 16 -10.80 -31.50 -25.77
C VAL A 16 -11.11 -30.69 -24.50
N GLY A 17 -10.26 -30.80 -23.49
CA GLY A 17 -10.33 -29.96 -22.28
C GLY A 17 -9.90 -28.54 -22.64
N VAL A 18 -10.87 -27.62 -22.66
CA VAL A 18 -10.59 -26.16 -22.74
C VAL A 18 -10.03 -25.71 -21.40
N ALA A 19 -8.70 -25.61 -21.29
CA ALA A 19 -8.05 -24.93 -20.15
C ALA A 19 -8.37 -23.44 -20.24
N GLY A 20 -9.44 -23.02 -19.56
CA GLY A 20 -9.78 -21.62 -19.39
C GLY A 20 -8.70 -20.96 -18.51
N CYS A 21 -7.84 -20.12 -19.09
CA CYS A 21 -7.06 -19.17 -18.31
C CYS A 21 -8.03 -18.22 -17.62
N GLN A 22 -8.30 -18.44 -16.33
CA GLN A 22 -8.96 -17.45 -15.49
C GLN A 22 -7.94 -16.34 -15.23
N SER A 23 -8.03 -15.26 -16.00
CA SER A 23 -7.38 -14.01 -15.68
C SER A 23 -8.02 -13.50 -14.39
N GLN A 24 -7.33 -13.68 -13.25
CA GLN A 24 -7.70 -12.98 -12.03
C GLN A 24 -7.66 -11.48 -12.35
N PRO A 25 -8.72 -10.72 -11.98
CA PRO A 25 -8.67 -9.27 -12.13
C PRO A 25 -7.44 -8.79 -11.36
N ALA A 26 -6.53 -8.12 -12.05
CA ALA A 26 -5.44 -7.41 -11.41
C ALA A 26 -6.11 -6.42 -10.46
N HIS A 27 -6.03 -6.66 -9.17
CA HIS A 27 -6.42 -5.67 -8.17
C HIS A 27 -5.65 -4.41 -8.52
N ASP A 28 -6.35 -3.32 -8.83
CA ASP A 28 -5.76 -2.03 -9.14
C ASP A 28 -4.90 -1.60 -7.95
N LYS A 29 -3.61 -1.95 -8.01
CA LYS A 29 -2.63 -1.48 -7.03
C LYS A 29 -2.32 -0.04 -7.36
N LEU A 30 -2.68 0.85 -6.45
CA LEU A 30 -2.24 2.23 -6.55
C LEU A 30 -0.71 2.30 -6.45
N ALA A 31 -0.11 3.21 -7.21
CA ALA A 31 1.30 3.50 -7.03
C ALA A 31 1.54 4.07 -5.62
N LEU A 32 2.68 3.70 -5.02
CA LEU A 32 3.10 4.31 -3.75
C LEU A 32 3.30 5.82 -3.91
N GLU A 33 3.76 6.23 -5.09
CA GLU A 33 4.22 7.59 -5.41
C GLU A 33 3.08 8.45 -6.00
N ASN A 34 3.21 9.77 -5.79
CA ASN A 34 2.34 10.80 -6.33
C ASN A 34 0.86 10.71 -5.89
N ASN A 35 0.60 10.03 -4.79
CA ASN A 35 -0.68 9.99 -4.12
C ASN A 35 -0.61 10.72 -2.78
N TYR A 36 -1.72 11.31 -2.37
CA TYR A 36 -1.91 11.89 -1.05
C TYR A 36 -2.35 10.78 -0.10
N TRP A 37 -1.46 10.33 0.77
CA TRP A 37 -1.69 9.26 1.74
C TRP A 37 -2.03 9.83 3.10
N LYS A 38 -3.33 9.91 3.42
CA LYS A 38 -3.82 10.32 4.73
C LYS A 38 -3.63 9.21 5.75
N LEU A 39 -2.94 9.48 6.85
CA LEU A 39 -2.76 8.53 7.94
C LEU A 39 -4.09 8.32 8.68
N VAL A 40 -4.56 7.09 8.75
CA VAL A 40 -5.83 6.73 9.40
C VAL A 40 -5.63 5.84 10.63
N GLU A 41 -4.54 5.10 10.68
CA GLU A 41 -4.20 4.22 11.82
C GLU A 41 -2.70 4.22 12.08
N LEU A 42 -2.30 4.30 13.34
CA LEU A 42 -0.92 4.23 13.79
C LEU A 42 -0.80 3.27 14.98
N HIS A 43 0.02 2.21 14.83
CA HIS A 43 0.18 1.13 15.82
C HIS A 43 -1.14 0.55 16.33
N GLY A 44 -2.10 0.33 15.40
CA GLY A 44 -3.41 -0.25 15.72
C GLY A 44 -4.41 0.73 16.37
N LYS A 45 -4.06 2.01 16.46
CA LYS A 45 -4.94 3.06 17.00
C LYS A 45 -5.41 4.00 15.89
N PRO A 46 -6.70 4.33 15.82
CA PRO A 46 -7.20 5.35 14.90
C PRO A 46 -6.50 6.70 15.14
N VAL A 47 -6.17 7.39 14.05
CA VAL A 47 -5.58 8.73 14.11
C VAL A 47 -6.68 9.76 13.91
N ALA A 48 -6.89 10.59 14.92
CA ALA A 48 -7.85 11.69 14.86
C ALA A 48 -7.27 12.88 14.09
N VAL A 49 -8.12 13.54 13.32
CA VAL A 49 -7.84 14.88 12.80
C VAL A 49 -8.20 15.89 13.88
N ILE A 50 -7.27 16.78 14.20
CA ILE A 50 -7.45 17.79 15.23
C ILE A 50 -7.87 19.11 14.57
N ASP A 51 -8.86 19.77 15.13
CA ASP A 51 -9.34 21.06 14.62
C ASP A 51 -8.21 22.09 14.53
N ASN A 52 -8.18 22.83 13.43
CA ASN A 52 -7.14 23.81 13.09
C ASN A 52 -5.73 23.24 12.89
N GLN A 53 -5.58 21.93 12.72
CA GLN A 53 -4.35 21.28 12.31
C GLN A 53 -4.53 20.64 10.93
N THR A 54 -3.40 20.45 10.23
CA THR A 54 -3.42 19.66 9.00
C THR A 54 -3.54 18.20 9.36
N GLU A 55 -4.34 17.43 8.64
CA GLU A 55 -4.41 15.98 8.85
C GLU A 55 -3.03 15.33 8.63
N PRO A 56 -2.64 14.36 9.45
CA PRO A 56 -1.39 13.61 9.24
C PRO A 56 -1.41 12.89 7.89
N HIS A 57 -0.39 13.13 7.06
CA HIS A 57 -0.31 12.56 5.72
C HIS A 57 1.11 12.49 5.17
N LEU A 58 1.32 11.71 4.11
CA LEU A 58 2.54 11.64 3.31
C LEU A 58 2.21 11.75 1.82
N ILE A 59 3.12 12.40 1.09
CA ILE A 59 3.20 12.40 -0.37
C ILE A 59 4.62 12.03 -0.76
N LEU A 60 4.78 10.97 -1.55
CA LEU A 60 6.07 10.55 -2.10
C LEU A 60 6.16 11.02 -3.54
N HIS A 61 7.00 12.02 -3.80
CA HIS A 61 7.17 12.61 -5.13
C HIS A 61 8.19 11.80 -5.95
N ALA A 62 7.73 11.17 -7.03
CA ALA A 62 8.54 10.27 -7.86
C ALA A 62 9.70 10.98 -8.57
N ASP A 63 9.51 12.22 -9.01
CA ASP A 63 10.46 12.99 -9.83
C ASP A 63 11.81 13.25 -9.14
N LYS A 64 11.77 13.56 -7.84
CA LYS A 64 12.97 13.92 -7.04
C LYS A 64 13.18 13.00 -5.84
N LYS A 65 12.40 11.92 -5.74
CA LYS A 65 12.42 10.99 -4.61
C LYS A 65 12.35 11.70 -3.25
N ARG A 66 11.46 12.70 -3.17
CA ARG A 66 11.21 13.50 -1.97
C ARG A 66 9.94 13.09 -1.28
N VAL A 67 9.96 13.21 0.03
CA VAL A 67 8.78 13.09 0.90
C VAL A 67 8.35 14.48 1.32
N ALA A 68 7.05 14.74 1.24
CA ALA A 68 6.39 15.88 1.84
C ALA A 68 5.17 15.40 2.61
N GLY A 69 4.75 16.12 3.64
CA GLY A 69 3.60 15.73 4.42
C GLY A 69 3.40 16.57 5.67
N SER A 70 2.60 16.03 6.58
CA SER A 70 2.34 16.60 7.90
C SER A 70 2.24 15.49 8.94
N GLY A 71 2.71 15.76 10.14
CA GLY A 71 2.46 14.90 11.32
C GLY A 71 1.16 15.26 12.05
N GLY A 72 0.52 16.33 11.60
CA GLY A 72 -0.60 16.98 12.26
C GLY A 72 -0.23 18.42 12.60
N CYS A 73 0.59 18.64 13.59
CA CYS A 73 1.09 19.95 13.99
C CYS A 73 2.15 20.48 13.03
N ASN A 74 3.13 19.65 12.68
CA ASN A 74 4.30 20.05 11.92
C ASN A 74 4.30 19.48 10.51
N ARG A 75 4.89 20.25 9.58
CA ARG A 75 5.19 19.75 8.24
C ARG A 75 6.34 18.77 8.31
N ILE A 76 6.23 17.70 7.53
CA ILE A 76 7.24 16.67 7.39
C ILE A 76 7.88 16.79 6.01
N MET A 77 9.18 16.63 5.94
CA MET A 77 9.94 16.62 4.68
C MET A 77 11.11 15.66 4.78
N GLY A 78 11.54 15.13 3.63
CA GLY A 78 12.67 14.22 3.56
C GLY A 78 12.85 13.68 2.16
N SER A 79 13.58 12.59 2.07
CA SER A 79 13.77 11.81 0.85
C SER A 79 13.47 10.35 1.10
N TYR A 80 13.36 9.56 0.05
CA TYR A 80 13.13 8.12 0.15
C TYR A 80 13.81 7.37 -1.00
N SER A 81 14.01 6.08 -0.79
CA SER A 81 14.23 5.10 -1.87
C SER A 81 13.18 4.00 -1.74
N ALA A 82 12.66 3.52 -2.85
CA ALA A 82 11.66 2.46 -2.85
C ALA A 82 11.96 1.42 -3.93
N ASN A 83 11.62 0.17 -3.63
CA ASN A 83 11.61 -0.97 -4.53
C ASN A 83 10.16 -1.46 -4.66
N ALA A 84 9.97 -2.64 -5.25
CA ALA A 84 8.64 -3.21 -5.50
C ALA A 84 7.80 -3.42 -4.22
N ASP A 85 8.43 -3.66 -3.09
CA ASP A 85 7.80 -4.03 -1.81
C ASP A 85 8.40 -3.34 -0.58
N THR A 86 9.50 -2.59 -0.75
CA THR A 86 10.15 -1.89 0.36
C THR A 86 10.31 -0.41 0.08
N VAL A 87 10.26 0.39 1.13
CA VAL A 87 10.54 1.82 1.14
C VAL A 87 11.44 2.16 2.31
N GLN A 88 12.44 3.01 2.07
CA GLN A 88 13.29 3.54 3.12
C GLN A 88 13.22 5.06 3.09
N PHE A 89 12.70 5.63 4.17
CA PHE A 89 12.71 7.07 4.37
C PHE A 89 14.08 7.54 4.88
N LYS A 90 14.53 8.70 4.40
CA LYS A 90 15.86 9.23 4.66
C LYS A 90 15.80 10.71 4.95
N GLN A 91 16.66 11.18 5.83
CA GLN A 91 16.82 12.62 6.15
C GLN A 91 15.48 13.27 6.51
N MET A 92 14.64 12.53 7.25
CA MET A 92 13.36 13.03 7.67
C MET A 92 13.54 14.18 8.65
N ALA A 93 12.84 15.28 8.40
CA ALA A 93 12.82 16.47 9.22
C ALA A 93 11.38 16.98 9.36
N SER A 94 11.13 17.74 10.41
CA SER A 94 9.86 18.45 10.59
C SER A 94 10.10 19.89 11.03
N THR A 95 9.10 20.74 10.84
CA THR A 95 9.07 22.05 11.52
C THR A 95 8.96 21.83 13.03
N MET A 96 9.16 22.88 13.82
CA MET A 96 9.19 22.79 15.28
C MET A 96 8.16 23.74 15.92
N MET A 97 6.90 23.59 15.51
CA MET A 97 5.79 24.28 16.18
C MET A 97 5.37 23.48 17.43
N ALA A 98 4.88 24.18 18.43
CA ALA A 98 4.26 23.57 19.60
C ALA A 98 2.74 23.68 19.50
N CYS A 99 2.08 22.53 19.42
CA CYS A 99 0.61 22.45 19.41
C CYS A 99 0.12 21.87 20.74
N ALA A 100 -1.04 22.30 21.17
CA ALA A 100 -1.64 21.82 22.43
C ALA A 100 -2.02 20.33 22.40
N GLN A 101 -2.24 19.79 21.19
CA GLN A 101 -2.65 18.39 20.97
C GLN A 101 -1.93 17.81 19.75
N GLY A 102 -1.84 16.48 19.67
CA GLY A 102 -1.33 15.76 18.50
C GLY A 102 0.18 15.57 18.45
N MET A 103 0.97 16.24 19.31
CA MET A 103 2.43 16.13 19.32
C MET A 103 2.93 14.71 19.55
N ASP A 104 2.27 13.95 20.42
CA ASP A 104 2.64 12.55 20.70
C ASP A 104 2.43 11.67 19.47
N THR A 105 1.30 11.84 18.77
CA THR A 105 1.00 11.11 17.54
C THR A 105 2.04 11.43 16.46
N GLU A 106 2.36 12.71 16.28
CA GLU A 106 3.38 13.15 15.33
C GLU A 106 4.76 12.55 15.62
N GLN A 107 5.19 12.58 16.89
CA GLN A 107 6.49 12.02 17.29
C GLN A 107 6.55 10.51 17.07
N ILE A 108 5.47 9.78 17.42
CA ILE A 108 5.38 8.35 17.18
C ILE A 108 5.42 8.06 15.68
N PHE A 109 4.68 8.82 14.89
CA PHE A 109 4.63 8.68 13.43
C PHE A 109 6.01 8.88 12.81
N LEU A 110 6.71 9.97 13.13
CA LEU A 110 8.07 10.25 12.62
C LEU A 110 9.07 9.15 12.97
N ARG A 111 9.08 8.69 14.23
CA ARG A 111 9.94 7.58 14.65
C ARG A 111 9.62 6.28 13.94
N SER A 112 8.35 6.03 13.65
CA SER A 112 7.91 4.82 12.93
C SER A 112 8.35 4.80 11.47
N LEU A 113 8.70 5.96 10.88
CA LEU A 113 9.23 6.05 9.52
C LEU A 113 10.74 5.79 9.45
N GLU A 114 11.43 5.60 10.56
CA GLU A 114 12.87 5.33 10.55
C GLU A 114 13.16 3.91 10.03
N GLY A 115 14.19 3.81 9.18
CA GLY A 115 14.64 2.53 8.62
C GLY A 115 13.89 2.10 7.37
N GLU A 116 14.11 0.85 7.00
CA GLU A 116 13.47 0.21 5.85
C GLU A 116 12.19 -0.50 6.27
N GLN A 117 11.14 -0.34 5.47
CA GLN A 117 9.80 -0.83 5.75
C GLN A 117 9.23 -1.53 4.53
N HIS A 118 8.36 -2.50 4.74
CA HIS A 118 7.55 -3.07 3.66
C HIS A 118 6.30 -2.22 3.42
N TRP A 119 5.92 -2.10 2.16
CA TRP A 119 4.71 -1.40 1.77
C TRP A 119 3.82 -2.25 0.86
N VAL A 120 2.53 -2.13 1.04
CA VAL A 120 1.51 -2.74 0.18
C VAL A 120 0.39 -1.74 -0.05
N THR A 121 -0.04 -1.60 -1.29
CA THR A 121 -1.28 -0.89 -1.63
C THR A 121 -2.38 -1.88 -2.00
N THR A 122 -3.58 -1.62 -1.55
CA THR A 122 -4.78 -2.40 -1.86
C THR A 122 -5.95 -1.44 -2.05
N HIS A 123 -6.51 -1.37 -3.26
CA HIS A 123 -7.50 -0.36 -3.62
C HIS A 123 -6.98 1.05 -3.28
N ASP A 124 -7.60 1.72 -2.33
CA ASP A 124 -7.30 3.08 -1.88
C ASP A 124 -6.54 3.14 -0.54
N THR A 125 -5.97 2.00 -0.11
CA THR A 125 -5.24 1.88 1.15
C THR A 125 -3.77 1.60 0.91
N LEU A 126 -2.88 2.31 1.64
CA LEU A 126 -1.46 1.99 1.80
C LEU A 126 -1.23 1.45 3.21
N THR A 127 -0.54 0.34 3.30
CA THR A 127 -0.11 -0.27 4.58
C THR A 127 1.41 -0.28 4.65
N LEU A 128 1.98 0.20 5.75
CA LEU A 128 3.40 0.07 6.08
C LEU A 128 3.58 -0.92 7.23
N SER A 129 4.57 -1.80 7.09
CA SER A 129 4.96 -2.77 8.11
C SER A 129 6.47 -2.78 8.32
N ASP A 130 6.90 -3.19 9.50
CA ASP A 130 8.30 -3.38 9.82
C ASP A 130 8.89 -4.63 9.13
N LYS A 131 10.18 -4.87 9.33
CA LYS A 131 10.90 -6.03 8.76
C LYS A 131 10.36 -7.38 9.24
N GLN A 132 9.63 -7.42 10.34
CA GLN A 132 8.97 -8.60 10.87
C GLN A 132 7.54 -8.78 10.32
N GLY A 133 7.08 -7.87 9.47
CA GLY A 133 5.74 -7.88 8.89
C GLY A 133 4.66 -7.32 9.81
N LYS A 134 5.03 -6.74 10.96
CA LYS A 134 4.07 -6.10 11.85
C LYS A 134 3.64 -4.75 11.28
N VAL A 135 2.37 -4.62 10.99
CA VAL A 135 1.78 -3.36 10.51
C VAL A 135 1.85 -2.30 11.59
N PHE A 136 2.40 -1.14 11.26
CA PHE A 136 2.45 0.00 12.17
C PHE A 136 1.68 1.22 11.66
N ALA A 137 1.47 1.36 10.35
CA ALA A 137 0.68 2.47 9.80
C ALA A 137 -0.22 2.02 8.66
N ARG A 138 -1.44 2.59 8.63
CA ARG A 138 -2.37 2.48 7.51
C ARG A 138 -2.78 3.86 7.05
N PHE A 139 -2.89 4.01 5.75
CA PHE A 139 -3.28 5.26 5.11
C PHE A 139 -4.43 5.00 4.15
N SER A 140 -5.27 5.99 3.96
CA SER A 140 -6.22 6.05 2.84
C SER A 140 -5.75 7.07 1.81
N VAL A 141 -5.96 6.77 0.52
CA VAL A 141 -5.73 7.78 -0.51
C VAL A 141 -6.79 8.87 -0.40
N ALA A 142 -6.38 10.13 -0.51
CA ALA A 142 -7.31 11.23 -0.66
C ALA A 142 -7.14 11.85 -2.05
N TYR A 143 -8.23 11.89 -2.80
CA TYR A 143 -8.26 12.56 -4.10
C TYR A 143 -8.50 14.05 -3.86
N LEU A 144 -7.48 14.86 -4.14
CA LEU A 144 -7.63 16.31 -4.10
C LEU A 144 -8.58 16.74 -5.24
N ARG A 145 -9.72 17.28 -4.88
CA ARG A 145 -10.70 17.82 -5.83
C ARG A 145 -10.38 19.27 -6.15
#